data_17f1418e37efeb86d4ef3112a007f6ea
#
_entry.id   17f1418e37efeb86d4ef3112a007f6ea
#
_cell.length_a   1.000
_cell.length_b   1.000
_cell.length_c   1.000
_cell.angle_alpha   90.00
_cell.angle_beta   90.00
_cell.angle_gamma   90.00
#
_symmetry.space_group_name_H-M   'P 1'
#
loop_
_entity.id
_entity.type
_entity.pdbx_description
1 polymer ?
#
loop_
_entity_poly.entity_id
_entity_poly.type
_entity_poly.pdbx_seq_one_letter_code
_entity_poly.pdbx_strand_id
1 'polypeptide(L)'
;MKIGILTQPLRYNYGGILQNMALQTVLRKEGHSEVCTLDYSVPSKGTFALLKWEIKKRLGHLIDRKRFPVVTHIPTEAEKDMMFAGIDAFMERHIVRTPRFTSEEDFRRWAQEEDPDALIVGSDQCWRLRYNPFIDSMFLSFTDSPKVRRIAYAASFGTAAWEYDDALTARCSRLLSRFDGVSVRETSAVDLCRSHFGVRADLVLDPTMLLGPDEYASIVASEKVPASPGNLFVHLLDPDPEKSRFVREYAASRNLTGFSILPPHQVENLTRKAIRKHPQDCIYPSPAVFLRAFMDSEEVIVDSFHACVFAIIFHKPFHVLTNSSRGNARFDSLLELFSLQDRLVTPESPGSAGQSVPICWEHVDEVLSSMKESSIGFLRASLNPENKSVI
;
A
#
# COMPACT_ATOMS: atom_id res chain seq x y z
N MET A 1 -0.32 3.94 -25.62
CA MET A 1 -0.42 5.25 -24.94
C MET A 1 0.77 5.39 -24.00
N LYS A 2 1.25 6.63 -23.84
CA LYS A 2 2.22 7.01 -22.81
C LYS A 2 1.47 7.36 -21.51
N ILE A 3 1.70 6.58 -20.46
CA ILE A 3 0.92 6.68 -19.20
C ILE A 3 1.86 6.93 -18.02
N GLY A 4 1.60 8.01 -17.29
CA GLY A 4 2.24 8.28 -16.01
C GLY A 4 1.37 7.82 -14.84
N ILE A 5 1.94 7.07 -13.89
CA ILE A 5 1.26 6.64 -12.66
C ILE A 5 1.80 7.44 -11.49
N LEU A 6 0.92 8.05 -10.71
CA LEU A 6 1.25 8.73 -9.46
C LEU A 6 0.59 7.98 -8.30
N THR A 7 1.39 7.47 -7.37
CA THR A 7 0.93 6.77 -6.18
C THR A 7 1.71 7.23 -4.94
N GLN A 8 1.54 6.59 -3.80
CA GLN A 8 2.38 6.83 -2.62
C GLN A 8 3.87 6.61 -2.94
N PRO A 9 4.80 7.33 -2.29
CA PRO A 9 6.22 7.12 -2.51
C PRO A 9 6.62 5.66 -2.36
N LEU A 10 7.26 5.12 -3.39
CA LEU A 10 7.75 3.74 -3.39
C LEU A 10 8.98 3.66 -2.47
N ARG A 11 8.76 3.20 -1.25
CA ARG A 11 9.81 3.02 -0.23
C ARG A 11 9.81 1.57 0.25
N TYR A 12 9.88 1.36 1.55
CA TYR A 12 9.87 0.04 2.20
C TYR A 12 8.46 -0.54 2.44
N ASN A 13 7.44 -0.05 1.74
CA ASN A 13 6.07 -0.57 1.80
C ASN A 13 5.87 -1.62 0.70
N TYR A 14 5.95 -2.90 1.05
CA TYR A 14 5.77 -4.01 0.10
C TYR A 14 4.46 -3.91 -0.69
N GLY A 15 3.35 -3.61 -0.02
CA GLY A 15 2.07 -3.46 -0.68
C GLY A 15 2.04 -2.31 -1.67
N GLY A 16 2.62 -1.15 -1.30
CA GLY A 16 2.72 0.00 -2.20
C GLY A 16 3.55 -0.29 -3.45
N ILE A 17 4.63 -1.06 -3.30
CA ILE A 17 5.49 -1.47 -4.42
C ILE A 17 4.76 -2.46 -5.33
N LEU A 18 4.16 -3.50 -4.74
CA LEU A 18 3.50 -4.57 -5.48
C LEU A 18 2.22 -4.09 -6.19
N GLN A 19 1.43 -3.18 -5.59
CA GLN A 19 0.27 -2.60 -6.26
C GLN A 19 0.68 -1.75 -7.48
N ASN A 20 1.77 -1.00 -7.38
CA ASN A 20 2.27 -0.21 -8.49
C ASN A 20 2.82 -1.10 -9.62
N MET A 21 3.61 -2.11 -9.28
CA MET A 21 4.07 -3.12 -10.23
C MET A 21 2.90 -3.82 -10.93
N ALA A 22 1.88 -4.21 -10.17
CA ALA A 22 0.69 -4.86 -10.72
C ALA A 22 -0.06 -3.95 -11.68
N LEU A 23 -0.27 -2.67 -11.34
CA LEU A 23 -0.92 -1.71 -12.24
C LEU A 23 -0.14 -1.52 -13.54
N GLN A 24 1.19 -1.34 -13.48
CA GLN A 24 2.03 -1.26 -14.67
C GLN A 24 1.92 -2.54 -15.53
N THR A 25 1.90 -3.71 -14.89
CA THR A 25 1.78 -5.00 -15.58
C THR A 25 0.44 -5.12 -16.30
N VAL A 26 -0.66 -4.75 -15.63
CA VAL A 26 -2.00 -4.78 -16.23
C VAL A 26 -2.08 -3.82 -17.41
N LEU A 27 -1.64 -2.58 -17.25
CA LEU A 27 -1.66 -1.60 -18.35
C LEU A 27 -0.85 -2.06 -19.56
N ARG A 28 0.30 -2.72 -19.35
CA ARG A 28 1.07 -3.31 -20.46
C ARG A 28 0.34 -4.47 -21.13
N LYS A 29 -0.34 -5.33 -20.36
CA LYS A 29 -1.19 -6.41 -20.92
C LYS A 29 -2.36 -5.85 -21.71
N GLU A 30 -2.87 -4.67 -21.36
CA GLU A 30 -3.90 -3.94 -22.11
C GLU A 30 -3.34 -3.20 -23.35
N GLY A 31 -2.08 -3.40 -23.71
CA GLY A 31 -1.47 -2.88 -24.92
C GLY A 31 -0.81 -1.50 -24.78
N HIS A 32 -0.63 -1.00 -23.58
CA HIS A 32 0.06 0.28 -23.33
C HIS A 32 1.55 0.03 -23.04
N SER A 33 2.42 0.28 -24.01
CA SER A 33 3.86 -0.05 -23.92
C SER A 33 4.67 0.96 -23.09
N GLU A 34 4.26 2.22 -23.06
CA GLU A 34 4.98 3.31 -22.39
C GLU A 34 4.30 3.68 -21.08
N VAL A 35 4.52 2.84 -20.05
CA VAL A 35 3.96 3.04 -18.70
C VAL A 35 5.09 3.23 -17.72
N CYS A 36 5.08 4.35 -16.98
CA CYS A 36 6.05 4.63 -15.93
C CYS A 36 5.39 5.20 -14.67
N THR A 37 6.07 5.06 -13.54
CA THR A 37 5.67 5.68 -12.27
C THR A 37 6.45 6.97 -12.06
N LEU A 38 5.74 8.03 -11.70
CA LEU A 38 6.33 9.30 -11.27
C LEU A 38 6.88 9.09 -9.85
N ASP A 39 8.17 8.71 -9.76
CA ASP A 39 8.83 8.49 -8.47
C ASP A 39 9.09 9.83 -7.78
N TYR A 40 8.72 9.94 -6.51
CA TYR A 40 8.97 11.16 -5.75
C TYR A 40 9.36 10.87 -4.30
N SER A 41 10.05 11.81 -3.70
CA SER A 41 10.35 11.78 -2.27
C SER A 41 9.52 12.83 -1.53
N VAL A 42 8.99 12.43 -0.37
CA VAL A 42 8.45 13.42 0.57
C VAL A 42 9.61 14.28 1.07
N PRO A 43 9.51 15.62 1.00
CA PRO A 43 10.55 16.51 1.50
C PRO A 43 10.89 16.14 2.95
N SER A 44 12.17 15.87 3.22
CA SER A 44 12.63 15.68 4.59
C SER A 44 12.39 16.98 5.36
N LYS A 45 11.87 16.88 6.59
CA LYS A 45 11.86 18.04 7.49
C LYS A 45 13.27 18.58 7.52
N GLY A 46 13.46 19.88 7.22
CA GLY A 46 14.78 20.48 7.17
C GLY A 46 15.60 20.14 8.42
N THR A 47 16.93 20.06 8.28
CA THR A 47 17.88 19.63 9.33
C THR A 47 17.58 20.25 10.69
N PHE A 48 17.15 21.50 10.71
CA PHE A 48 16.78 22.21 11.95
C PHE A 48 15.48 21.68 12.60
N ALA A 49 14.50 21.31 11.82
CA ALA A 49 13.26 20.71 12.31
C ALA A 49 13.47 19.27 12.79
N LEU A 50 14.36 18.52 12.13
CA LEU A 50 14.78 17.19 12.55
C LEU A 50 15.56 17.26 13.87
N LEU A 51 16.47 18.23 14.02
CA LEU A 51 17.23 18.45 15.25
C LEU A 51 16.31 18.83 16.41
N LYS A 52 15.37 19.76 16.20
CA LYS A 52 14.34 20.10 17.21
C LYS A 52 13.50 18.89 17.62
N TRP A 53 13.11 18.06 16.64
CA TRP A 53 12.33 16.85 16.90
C TRP A 53 13.15 15.80 17.70
N GLU A 54 14.43 15.58 17.35
CA GLU A 54 15.33 14.71 18.14
C GLU A 54 15.50 15.22 19.58
N ILE A 55 15.74 16.51 19.75
CA ILE A 55 15.86 17.12 21.09
C ILE A 55 14.57 16.94 21.89
N LYS A 56 13.41 17.19 21.26
CA LYS A 56 12.10 17.01 21.92
C LYS A 56 11.85 15.55 22.32
N LYS A 57 12.23 14.58 21.46
CA LYS A 57 12.12 13.15 21.79
C LYS A 57 13.07 12.74 22.94
N ARG A 58 14.32 13.23 22.93
CA ARG A 58 15.30 12.95 24.01
C ARG A 58 14.85 13.51 25.35
N LEU A 59 14.35 14.75 25.35
CA LEU A 59 13.77 15.37 26.55
C LEU A 59 12.51 14.62 27.01
N GLY A 60 11.64 14.24 26.08
CA GLY A 60 10.47 13.41 26.37
C GLY A 60 10.84 12.06 26.99
N HIS A 61 11.88 11.39 26.50
CA HIS A 61 12.39 10.14 27.06
C HIS A 61 12.93 10.29 28.50
N LEU A 62 13.55 11.44 28.79
CA LEU A 62 14.03 11.75 30.13
C LEU A 62 12.89 12.04 31.14
N ILE A 63 11.80 12.65 30.63
CA ILE A 63 10.66 13.08 31.48
C ILE A 63 9.64 11.96 31.62
N ASP A 64 9.32 11.24 30.54
CA ASP A 64 8.31 10.18 30.52
C ASP A 64 8.76 8.99 29.65
N ARG A 65 9.47 8.05 30.27
CA ARG A 65 9.96 6.83 29.61
C ARG A 65 8.84 5.90 29.13
N LYS A 66 7.63 5.97 29.70
CA LYS A 66 6.50 5.15 29.25
C LYS A 66 5.93 5.66 27.95
N ARG A 67 5.87 6.99 27.77
CA ARG A 67 5.36 7.65 26.56
C ARG A 67 6.40 7.72 25.43
N PHE A 68 7.71 7.74 25.78
CA PHE A 68 8.82 7.81 24.83
C PHE A 68 9.85 6.71 25.15
N PRO A 69 9.51 5.43 24.90
CA PRO A 69 10.32 4.30 25.39
C PRO A 69 11.70 4.19 24.72
N VAL A 70 11.85 4.71 23.51
CA VAL A 70 13.09 4.57 22.71
C VAL A 70 13.48 5.88 22.03
N VAL A 71 14.77 6.22 22.07
CA VAL A 71 15.37 7.28 21.24
C VAL A 71 15.69 6.68 19.88
N THR A 72 14.83 6.89 18.92
CA THR A 72 15.01 6.38 17.56
C THR A 72 16.13 7.14 16.83
N HIS A 73 16.91 6.41 16.03
CA HIS A 73 17.91 6.95 15.12
C HIS A 73 17.26 7.21 13.75
N ILE A 74 17.52 8.39 13.18
CA ILE A 74 17.13 8.67 11.80
C ILE A 74 18.28 8.16 10.91
N PRO A 75 18.02 7.16 10.04
CA PRO A 75 19.07 6.61 9.21
C PRO A 75 19.59 7.64 8.21
N THR A 76 20.91 7.66 8.01
CA THR A 76 21.58 8.38 6.93
C THR A 76 21.22 7.78 5.58
N GLU A 77 21.52 8.45 4.46
CA GLU A 77 21.26 7.89 3.12
C GLU A 77 22.04 6.57 2.93
N ALA A 78 23.33 6.51 3.30
CA ALA A 78 24.10 5.26 3.22
C ALA A 78 23.52 4.11 4.07
N GLU A 79 22.96 4.43 5.24
CA GLU A 79 22.26 3.43 6.05
C GLU A 79 20.95 2.98 5.39
N LYS A 80 20.21 3.89 4.75
CA LYS A 80 19.01 3.56 3.97
C LYS A 80 19.35 2.70 2.77
N ASP A 81 20.38 3.03 2.02
CA ASP A 81 20.86 2.25 0.87
C ASP A 81 21.16 0.81 1.29
N MET A 82 21.82 0.63 2.44
CA MET A 82 22.07 -0.70 3.00
C MET A 82 20.78 -1.40 3.43
N MET A 83 19.89 -0.70 4.16
CA MET A 83 18.66 -1.28 4.72
C MET A 83 17.68 -1.70 3.63
N PHE A 84 17.62 -0.98 2.52
CA PHE A 84 16.63 -1.17 1.46
C PHE A 84 17.19 -1.73 0.15
N ALA A 85 18.46 -2.12 0.11
CA ALA A 85 19.13 -2.62 -1.10
C ALA A 85 18.34 -3.70 -1.85
N GLY A 86 17.73 -4.65 -1.12
CA GLY A 86 16.90 -5.71 -1.72
C GLY A 86 15.59 -5.18 -2.33
N ILE A 87 15.00 -4.15 -1.71
CA ILE A 87 13.81 -3.49 -2.22
C ILE A 87 14.13 -2.67 -3.47
N ASP A 88 15.20 -1.87 -3.42
CA ASP A 88 15.61 -1.03 -4.54
C ASP A 88 15.97 -1.86 -5.77
N ALA A 89 16.71 -2.95 -5.58
CA ALA A 89 17.04 -3.88 -6.66
C ALA A 89 15.78 -4.57 -7.26
N PHE A 90 14.78 -4.88 -6.45
CA PHE A 90 13.49 -5.38 -6.94
C PHE A 90 12.76 -4.33 -7.77
N MET A 91 12.67 -3.10 -7.28
CA MET A 91 12.03 -2.00 -8.01
C MET A 91 12.71 -1.70 -9.34
N GLU A 92 14.04 -1.75 -9.40
CA GLU A 92 14.80 -1.57 -10.65
C GLU A 92 14.46 -2.61 -11.72
N ARG A 93 14.19 -3.86 -11.30
CA ARG A 93 13.86 -4.95 -12.24
C ARG A 93 12.40 -4.94 -12.68
N HIS A 94 11.48 -4.54 -11.82
CA HIS A 94 10.05 -4.78 -12.02
C HIS A 94 9.22 -3.52 -12.24
N ILE A 95 9.75 -2.32 -11.98
CA ILE A 95 8.99 -1.07 -12.08
C ILE A 95 9.76 -0.05 -12.92
N VAL A 96 9.16 0.41 -14.01
CA VAL A 96 9.69 1.56 -14.76
C VAL A 96 9.34 2.84 -14.01
N ARG A 97 10.34 3.65 -13.70
CA ARG A 97 10.19 4.88 -12.91
C ARG A 97 10.89 6.07 -13.56
N THR A 98 10.36 7.27 -13.33
CA THR A 98 11.09 8.50 -13.62
C THR A 98 12.29 8.67 -12.68
N PRO A 99 13.24 9.57 -12.96
CA PRO A 99 14.09 10.12 -11.92
C PRO A 99 13.25 10.63 -10.75
N ARG A 100 13.83 10.59 -9.53
CA ARG A 100 13.07 10.94 -8.32
C ARG A 100 12.79 12.43 -8.23
N PHE A 101 11.52 12.79 -8.22
CA PHE A 101 11.03 14.16 -8.04
C PHE A 101 11.11 14.58 -6.57
N THR A 102 11.39 15.87 -6.36
CA THR A 102 11.55 16.47 -5.03
C THR A 102 10.63 17.66 -4.80
N SER A 103 9.96 18.11 -5.84
CA SER A 103 9.07 19.28 -5.85
C SER A 103 7.89 19.09 -6.78
N GLU A 104 6.84 19.90 -6.62
CA GLU A 104 5.70 19.93 -7.55
C GLU A 104 6.11 20.45 -8.94
N GLU A 105 7.17 21.24 -9.02
CA GLU A 105 7.70 21.73 -10.29
C GLU A 105 8.30 20.60 -11.14
N ASP A 106 8.86 19.56 -10.51
CA ASP A 106 9.37 18.39 -11.23
C ASP A 106 8.23 17.64 -11.93
N PHE A 107 7.04 17.53 -11.29
CA PHE A 107 5.84 16.94 -11.93
C PHE A 107 5.39 17.78 -13.13
N ARG A 108 5.36 19.13 -13.01
CA ARG A 108 4.96 20.02 -14.12
C ARG A 108 5.91 19.91 -15.29
N ARG A 109 7.21 19.96 -15.02
CA ARG A 109 8.26 19.86 -16.04
C ARG A 109 8.14 18.53 -16.77
N TRP A 110 8.04 17.43 -16.04
CA TRP A 110 7.86 16.12 -16.64
C TRP A 110 6.59 16.04 -17.53
N ALA A 111 5.47 16.56 -17.05
CA ALA A 111 4.23 16.55 -17.81
C ALA A 111 4.31 17.40 -19.08
N GLN A 112 5.08 18.48 -19.09
CA GLN A 112 5.31 19.34 -20.26
C GLN A 112 6.30 18.71 -21.26
N GLU A 113 7.37 18.11 -20.78
CA GLU A 113 8.42 17.51 -21.62
C GLU A 113 7.97 16.19 -22.24
N GLU A 114 7.29 15.36 -21.47
CA GLU A 114 6.89 14.01 -21.89
C GLU A 114 5.53 13.96 -22.60
N ASP A 115 4.68 15.00 -22.47
CA ASP A 115 3.34 15.13 -23.05
C ASP A 115 2.56 13.79 -22.99
N PRO A 116 2.27 13.26 -21.78
CA PRO A 116 1.66 11.95 -21.64
C PRO A 116 0.22 11.94 -22.19
N ASP A 117 -0.21 10.80 -22.71
CA ASP A 117 -1.61 10.60 -23.14
C ASP A 117 -2.55 10.48 -21.94
N ALA A 118 -2.07 9.89 -20.83
CA ALA A 118 -2.86 9.70 -19.62
C ALA A 118 -2.02 9.80 -18.35
N LEU A 119 -2.67 10.25 -17.29
CA LEU A 119 -2.16 10.23 -15.92
C LEU A 119 -3.14 9.45 -15.04
N ILE A 120 -2.60 8.49 -14.29
CA ILE A 120 -3.38 7.66 -13.36
C ILE A 120 -2.88 7.95 -11.95
N VAL A 121 -3.76 8.41 -11.06
CA VAL A 121 -3.48 8.49 -9.63
C VAL A 121 -4.03 7.26 -8.92
N GLY A 122 -3.21 6.64 -8.08
CA GLY A 122 -3.57 5.44 -7.33
C GLY A 122 -2.64 4.25 -7.67
N SER A 123 -2.82 3.16 -7.05
CA SER A 123 -3.67 2.87 -5.91
C SER A 123 -3.06 3.39 -4.60
N ASP A 124 -3.49 2.82 -3.48
CA ASP A 124 -3.08 3.13 -2.11
C ASP A 124 -3.66 4.46 -1.58
N GLN A 125 -3.26 4.88 -0.39
CA GLN A 125 -3.82 6.03 0.34
C GLN A 125 -3.35 7.37 -0.25
N CYS A 126 -3.43 7.50 -1.59
CA CYS A 126 -3.01 8.71 -2.30
C CYS A 126 -3.85 9.95 -1.93
N TRP A 127 -5.09 9.77 -1.48
CA TRP A 127 -5.96 10.86 -1.04
C TRP A 127 -6.01 11.05 0.48
N ARG A 128 -5.14 10.37 1.23
CA ARG A 128 -5.04 10.61 2.67
C ARG A 128 -4.09 11.77 2.96
N LEU A 129 -4.64 12.87 3.49
CA LEU A 129 -3.90 14.10 3.75
C LEU A 129 -2.66 13.88 4.63
N ARG A 130 -2.79 13.04 5.66
CA ARG A 130 -1.70 12.72 6.60
C ARG A 130 -0.43 12.19 5.92
N TYR A 131 -0.56 11.52 4.77
CA TYR A 131 0.55 10.84 4.11
C TYR A 131 1.07 11.58 2.88
N ASN A 132 0.33 12.61 2.40
CA ASN A 132 0.64 13.30 1.15
C ASN A 132 0.89 14.79 1.35
N PRO A 133 2.15 15.23 1.43
CA PRO A 133 2.49 16.65 1.49
C PRO A 133 2.18 17.38 0.17
N PHE A 134 2.11 16.65 -0.94
CA PHE A 134 1.72 17.14 -2.28
C PHE A 134 0.30 16.72 -2.63
N ILE A 135 -0.66 17.00 -1.73
CA ILE A 135 -2.04 16.51 -1.90
C ILE A 135 -2.66 17.00 -3.22
N ASP A 136 -2.42 18.24 -3.64
CA ASP A 136 -2.94 18.77 -4.89
C ASP A 136 -2.40 18.00 -6.11
N SER A 137 -1.15 17.53 -6.08
CA SER A 137 -0.58 16.68 -7.12
C SER A 137 -1.26 15.32 -7.19
N MET A 138 -1.80 14.81 -6.06
CA MET A 138 -2.62 13.59 -6.05
C MET A 138 -4.01 13.78 -6.68
N PHE A 139 -4.37 15.01 -7.03
CA PHE A 139 -5.49 15.37 -7.87
C PHE A 139 -5.04 15.90 -9.24
N LEU A 140 -3.80 15.56 -9.66
CA LEU A 140 -3.21 15.88 -10.96
C LEU A 140 -3.23 17.38 -11.29
N SER A 141 -2.99 18.25 -10.28
CA SER A 141 -2.98 19.70 -10.40
C SER A 141 -1.81 20.25 -11.21
N PHE A 142 -0.82 19.44 -11.51
CA PHE A 142 0.43 19.85 -12.18
C PHE A 142 0.33 19.89 -13.71
N THR A 143 -0.83 19.56 -14.29
CA THR A 143 -1.09 19.75 -15.72
C THR A 143 -2.47 20.30 -15.98
N ASP A 144 -2.57 21.23 -16.94
CA ASP A 144 -3.82 21.80 -17.44
C ASP A 144 -4.13 21.33 -18.86
N SER A 145 -3.28 20.49 -19.47
CA SER A 145 -3.46 20.01 -20.82
C SER A 145 -4.81 19.29 -20.97
N PRO A 146 -5.68 19.75 -21.90
CA PRO A 146 -6.97 19.12 -22.17
C PRO A 146 -6.85 17.79 -22.92
N LYS A 147 -5.67 17.46 -23.41
CA LYS A 147 -5.39 16.20 -24.12
C LYS A 147 -5.17 15.04 -23.16
N VAL A 148 -4.58 15.34 -21.99
CA VAL A 148 -4.20 14.33 -20.98
C VAL A 148 -5.44 13.79 -20.31
N ARG A 149 -5.66 12.48 -20.41
CA ARG A 149 -6.70 11.80 -19.65
C ARG A 149 -6.30 11.67 -18.18
N ARG A 150 -7.22 12.00 -17.30
CA ARG A 150 -7.02 11.99 -15.84
C ARG A 150 -7.87 10.90 -15.22
N ILE A 151 -7.23 9.96 -14.56
CA ILE A 151 -7.90 8.78 -14.02
C ILE A 151 -7.48 8.59 -12.56
N ALA A 152 -8.44 8.32 -11.69
CA ALA A 152 -8.18 7.78 -10.38
C ALA A 152 -8.49 6.29 -10.40
N TYR A 153 -7.47 5.45 -10.18
CA TYR A 153 -7.65 4.01 -10.13
C TYR A 153 -7.41 3.48 -8.72
N ALA A 154 -8.45 2.89 -8.13
CA ALA A 154 -8.40 2.31 -6.78
C ALA A 154 -7.79 3.25 -5.73
N ALA A 155 -8.05 4.57 -5.88
CA ALA A 155 -7.59 5.58 -4.92
C ALA A 155 -8.21 5.35 -3.55
N SER A 156 -7.53 5.77 -2.48
CA SER A 156 -7.98 5.51 -1.11
C SER A 156 -7.76 6.72 -0.22
N PHE A 157 -8.78 7.01 0.63
CA PHE A 157 -8.63 7.92 1.77
C PHE A 157 -8.07 7.20 3.00
N GLY A 158 -8.17 5.86 3.05
CA GLY A 158 -7.67 5.04 4.15
C GLY A 158 -8.45 5.18 5.47
N THR A 159 -9.51 5.98 5.47
CA THR A 159 -10.42 6.23 6.60
C THR A 159 -11.80 6.54 6.07
N ALA A 160 -12.83 6.25 6.85
CA ALA A 160 -14.21 6.67 6.57
C ALA A 160 -14.51 8.11 7.05
N ALA A 161 -13.62 8.70 7.87
CA ALA A 161 -13.76 10.07 8.32
C ALA A 161 -13.21 11.05 7.28
N TRP A 162 -13.91 12.18 7.08
CA TRP A 162 -13.43 13.26 6.24
C TRP A 162 -12.33 14.05 6.94
N GLU A 163 -11.16 14.17 6.31
CA GLU A 163 -9.96 14.82 6.89
C GLU A 163 -9.64 16.18 6.25
N TYR A 164 -10.35 16.64 5.22
CA TYR A 164 -10.08 17.90 4.51
C TYR A 164 -10.90 19.03 5.09
N ASP A 165 -10.30 20.23 5.16
CA ASP A 165 -11.05 21.46 5.43
C ASP A 165 -11.85 21.91 4.19
N ASP A 166 -12.72 22.91 4.35
CA ASP A 166 -13.60 23.40 3.27
C ASP A 166 -12.81 23.93 2.07
N ALA A 167 -11.70 24.62 2.31
CA ALA A 167 -10.88 25.21 1.26
C ALA A 167 -10.19 24.12 0.41
N LEU A 168 -9.63 23.12 1.07
CA LEU A 168 -9.02 21.96 0.41
C LEU A 168 -10.08 21.12 -0.31
N THR A 169 -11.23 20.89 0.33
CA THR A 169 -12.36 20.17 -0.27
C THR A 169 -12.80 20.84 -1.57
N ALA A 170 -13.04 22.16 -1.55
CA ALA A 170 -13.45 22.90 -2.74
C ALA A 170 -12.37 22.89 -3.85
N ARG A 171 -11.08 22.93 -3.48
CA ARG A 171 -9.98 22.85 -4.44
C ARG A 171 -9.87 21.49 -5.08
N CYS A 172 -9.88 20.41 -4.28
CA CYS A 172 -9.81 19.05 -4.77
C CYS A 172 -11.05 18.66 -5.58
N SER A 173 -12.26 19.12 -5.19
CA SER A 173 -13.48 18.92 -5.99
C SER A 173 -13.36 19.48 -7.39
N ARG A 174 -12.85 20.73 -7.54
CA ARG A 174 -12.60 21.33 -8.87
C ARG A 174 -11.57 20.59 -9.70
N LEU A 175 -10.54 20.00 -9.07
CA LEU A 175 -9.55 19.19 -9.77
C LEU A 175 -10.16 17.85 -10.19
N LEU A 176 -10.90 17.20 -9.30
CA LEU A 176 -11.48 15.87 -9.54
C LEU A 176 -12.60 15.91 -10.61
N SER A 177 -13.34 17.04 -10.73
CA SER A 177 -14.33 17.22 -11.80
C SER A 177 -13.74 17.23 -13.22
N ARG A 178 -12.42 17.26 -13.36
CA ARG A 178 -11.68 17.18 -14.62
C ARG A 178 -11.23 15.74 -14.95
N PHE A 179 -11.57 14.77 -14.11
CA PHE A 179 -11.16 13.39 -14.32
C PHE A 179 -12.10 12.69 -15.30
N ASP A 180 -11.51 11.87 -16.16
CA ASP A 180 -12.23 11.04 -17.13
C ASP A 180 -12.78 9.75 -16.53
N GLY A 181 -12.26 9.35 -15.36
CA GLY A 181 -12.73 8.22 -14.60
C GLY A 181 -12.24 8.29 -13.15
N VAL A 182 -13.13 8.00 -12.23
CA VAL A 182 -12.82 7.99 -10.79
C VAL A 182 -13.21 6.65 -10.20
N SER A 183 -12.25 5.93 -9.64
CA SER A 183 -12.49 4.70 -8.90
C SER A 183 -11.70 4.65 -7.60
N VAL A 184 -12.26 3.95 -6.65
CA VAL A 184 -11.73 3.78 -5.28
C VAL A 184 -11.78 2.30 -4.88
N ARG A 185 -10.99 1.91 -3.87
CA ARG A 185 -10.89 0.51 -3.43
C ARG A 185 -11.65 0.18 -2.16
N GLU A 186 -12.29 1.16 -1.51
CA GLU A 186 -13.13 0.95 -0.34
C GLU A 186 -14.50 1.63 -0.48
N THR A 187 -15.54 0.99 0.05
CA THR A 187 -16.93 1.46 -0.03
C THR A 187 -17.11 2.83 0.60
N SER A 188 -16.45 3.08 1.74
CA SER A 188 -16.48 4.39 2.39
C SER A 188 -15.97 5.52 1.51
N ALA A 189 -14.99 5.26 0.63
CA ALA A 189 -14.46 6.26 -0.30
C ALA A 189 -15.45 6.61 -1.41
N VAL A 190 -16.33 5.68 -1.84
CA VAL A 190 -17.44 5.97 -2.77
C VAL A 190 -18.35 7.03 -2.17
N ASP A 191 -18.73 6.85 -0.89
CA ASP A 191 -19.58 7.81 -0.19
C ASP A 191 -18.90 9.16 0.05
N LEU A 192 -17.59 9.15 0.38
CA LEU A 192 -16.83 10.38 0.53
C LEU A 192 -16.73 11.17 -0.79
N CYS A 193 -16.48 10.50 -1.92
CA CYS A 193 -16.46 11.14 -3.24
C CYS A 193 -17.81 11.79 -3.57
N ARG A 194 -18.90 11.06 -3.33
CA ARG A 194 -20.24 11.56 -3.60
C ARG A 194 -20.62 12.75 -2.70
N SER A 195 -20.39 12.63 -1.38
CA SER A 195 -20.87 13.63 -0.41
C SER A 195 -20.01 14.88 -0.34
N HIS A 196 -18.70 14.79 -0.56
CA HIS A 196 -17.78 15.92 -0.41
C HIS A 196 -17.29 16.51 -1.73
N PHE A 197 -17.17 15.68 -2.77
CA PHE A 197 -16.72 16.17 -4.08
C PHE A 197 -17.87 16.27 -5.11
N GLY A 198 -19.01 15.67 -4.84
CA GLY A 198 -20.12 15.62 -5.79
C GLY A 198 -19.83 14.72 -7.00
N VAL A 199 -18.86 13.81 -6.92
CA VAL A 199 -18.39 12.97 -8.02
C VAL A 199 -18.79 11.51 -7.76
N ARG A 200 -19.27 10.84 -8.80
CA ARG A 200 -19.48 9.39 -8.78
C ARG A 200 -18.12 8.68 -8.86
N ALA A 201 -17.87 7.75 -7.94
CA ALA A 201 -16.71 6.88 -7.98
C ALA A 201 -17.14 5.42 -8.08
N ASP A 202 -16.46 4.64 -8.92
CA ASP A 202 -16.69 3.22 -9.03
C ASP A 202 -15.83 2.46 -8.01
N LEU A 203 -16.39 1.39 -7.40
CA LEU A 203 -15.64 0.50 -6.53
C LEU A 203 -14.89 -0.52 -7.40
N VAL A 204 -13.57 -0.58 -7.26
CA VAL A 204 -12.71 -1.50 -8.01
C VAL A 204 -11.73 -2.23 -7.08
N LEU A 205 -11.14 -3.30 -7.58
CA LEU A 205 -10.10 -4.03 -6.86
C LEU A 205 -8.78 -3.23 -6.78
N ASP A 206 -8.06 -3.43 -5.69
CA ASP A 206 -6.65 -3.03 -5.63
C ASP A 206 -5.88 -3.68 -6.78
N PRO A 207 -4.93 -2.97 -7.44
CA PRO A 207 -4.18 -3.51 -8.58
C PRO A 207 -3.54 -4.87 -8.32
N THR A 208 -3.15 -5.17 -7.08
CA THR A 208 -2.57 -6.47 -6.73
C THR A 208 -3.52 -7.63 -7.00
N MET A 209 -4.83 -7.43 -6.91
CA MET A 209 -5.82 -8.46 -7.17
C MET A 209 -6.14 -8.64 -8.65
N LEU A 210 -5.63 -7.78 -9.52
CA LEU A 210 -5.76 -7.91 -10.98
C LEU A 210 -4.80 -8.96 -11.58
N LEU A 211 -3.76 -9.32 -10.83
CA LEU A 211 -2.87 -10.44 -11.16
C LEU A 211 -3.28 -11.68 -10.39
N GLY A 212 -2.96 -12.84 -10.93
CA GLY A 212 -3.20 -14.12 -10.28
C GLY A 212 -1.98 -14.65 -9.50
N PRO A 213 -2.13 -15.73 -8.74
CA PRO A 213 -1.04 -16.31 -7.97
C PRO A 213 0.13 -16.78 -8.85
N ASP A 214 -0.12 -17.23 -10.08
CA ASP A 214 0.92 -17.70 -11.00
C ASP A 214 1.85 -16.59 -11.47
N GLU A 215 1.34 -15.37 -11.69
CA GLU A 215 2.17 -14.24 -12.03
C GLU A 215 3.11 -13.88 -10.88
N TYR A 216 2.63 -13.90 -9.65
CA TYR A 216 3.46 -13.67 -8.47
C TYR A 216 4.46 -14.79 -8.22
N ALA A 217 4.05 -16.05 -8.44
CA ALA A 217 4.95 -17.21 -8.36
C ALA A 217 6.10 -17.12 -9.36
N SER A 218 5.81 -16.63 -10.58
CA SER A 218 6.83 -16.42 -11.61
C SER A 218 7.86 -15.37 -11.18
N ILE A 219 7.45 -14.31 -10.50
CA ILE A 219 8.35 -13.29 -9.92
C ILE A 219 9.24 -13.96 -8.86
N VAL A 220 8.67 -14.68 -7.93
CA VAL A 220 9.43 -15.38 -6.86
C VAL A 220 10.45 -16.36 -7.46
N ALA A 221 10.08 -17.09 -8.50
CA ALA A 221 10.98 -18.02 -9.20
C ALA A 221 12.14 -17.28 -9.88
N SER A 222 11.86 -16.15 -10.54
CA SER A 222 12.90 -15.34 -11.21
C SER A 222 13.91 -14.73 -10.22
N GLU A 223 13.46 -14.38 -9.02
CA GLU A 223 14.27 -13.82 -7.94
C GLU A 223 15.05 -14.87 -7.13
N LYS A 224 14.80 -16.16 -7.39
CA LYS A 224 15.45 -17.29 -6.71
C LYS A 224 15.37 -17.20 -5.18
N VAL A 225 14.22 -16.82 -4.66
CA VAL A 225 13.99 -16.64 -3.22
C VAL A 225 14.05 -18.00 -2.52
N PRO A 226 14.82 -18.13 -1.42
CA PRO A 226 14.86 -19.35 -0.63
C PRO A 226 13.51 -19.65 0.04
N ALA A 227 13.29 -20.90 0.42
CA ALA A 227 12.12 -21.32 1.18
C ALA A 227 12.03 -20.61 2.54
N SER A 228 10.80 -20.36 2.98
CA SER A 228 10.52 -19.74 4.27
C SER A 228 10.88 -20.64 5.45
N PRO A 229 11.25 -20.11 6.62
CA PRO A 229 11.71 -20.90 7.76
C PRO A 229 10.58 -21.52 8.61
N GLY A 230 9.32 -21.33 8.24
CA GLY A 230 8.15 -21.81 8.97
C GLY A 230 6.92 -21.91 8.09
N ASN A 231 5.77 -22.22 8.68
CA ASN A 231 4.50 -22.44 7.99
C ASN A 231 3.35 -21.57 8.49
N LEU A 232 3.58 -20.71 9.51
CA LEU A 232 2.66 -19.63 9.90
C LEU A 232 3.31 -18.29 9.61
N PHE A 233 2.91 -17.62 8.53
CA PHE A 233 3.42 -16.30 8.21
C PHE A 233 2.77 -15.23 9.09
N VAL A 234 3.58 -14.47 9.81
CA VAL A 234 3.15 -13.40 10.69
C VAL A 234 3.66 -12.06 10.17
N HIS A 235 2.74 -11.20 9.71
CA HIS A 235 3.07 -9.87 9.19
C HIS A 235 2.32 -8.79 9.95
N LEU A 236 2.91 -8.34 11.05
CA LEU A 236 2.37 -7.30 11.92
C LEU A 236 3.21 -6.03 11.78
N LEU A 237 2.57 -4.96 11.29
CA LEU A 237 3.18 -3.63 11.15
C LEU A 237 3.20 -2.87 12.49
N ASP A 238 2.23 -3.15 13.35
CA ASP A 238 2.12 -2.55 14.69
C ASP A 238 2.05 -3.67 15.75
N PRO A 239 3.17 -4.37 15.98
CA PRO A 239 3.21 -5.43 16.99
C PRO A 239 3.09 -4.84 18.39
N ASP A 240 2.29 -5.49 19.23
CA ASP A 240 2.13 -5.20 20.64
C ASP A 240 2.16 -6.51 21.48
N PRO A 241 2.18 -6.43 22.82
CA PRO A 241 2.22 -7.62 23.66
C PRO A 241 1.01 -8.55 23.49
N GLU A 242 -0.18 -8.01 23.23
CA GLU A 242 -1.42 -8.79 23.09
C GLU A 242 -1.45 -9.54 21.75
N LYS A 243 -1.13 -8.86 20.65
CA LYS A 243 -0.94 -9.50 19.34
C LYS A 243 0.15 -10.58 19.40
N SER A 244 1.28 -10.28 20.08
CA SER A 244 2.36 -11.24 20.22
C SER A 244 1.97 -12.46 21.05
N ARG A 245 1.13 -12.29 22.08
CA ARG A 245 0.55 -13.39 22.85
C ARG A 245 -0.39 -14.22 21.98
N PHE A 246 -1.33 -13.58 21.29
CA PHE A 246 -2.26 -14.22 20.36
C PHE A 246 -1.52 -15.12 19.35
N VAL A 247 -0.51 -14.58 18.69
CA VAL A 247 0.29 -15.34 17.70
C VAL A 247 0.93 -16.57 18.32
N ARG A 248 1.54 -16.47 19.50
CA ARG A 248 2.18 -17.62 20.19
C ARG A 248 1.15 -18.69 20.57
N GLU A 249 0.03 -18.30 21.15
CA GLU A 249 -1.04 -19.21 21.55
C GLU A 249 -1.68 -19.90 20.35
N TYR A 250 -1.92 -19.14 19.27
CA TYR A 250 -2.45 -19.65 18.02
C TYR A 250 -1.49 -20.67 17.37
N ALA A 251 -0.23 -20.33 17.22
CA ALA A 251 0.78 -21.21 16.65
C ALA A 251 0.89 -22.53 17.46
N ALA A 252 0.91 -22.43 18.79
CA ALA A 252 0.96 -23.61 19.67
C ALA A 252 -0.29 -24.49 19.53
N SER A 253 -1.49 -23.91 19.45
CA SER A 253 -2.76 -24.66 19.34
C SER A 253 -2.91 -25.39 18.02
N ARG A 254 -2.25 -24.89 16.97
CA ARG A 254 -2.30 -25.44 15.59
C ARG A 254 -1.06 -26.23 15.20
N ASN A 255 -0.08 -26.36 16.11
CA ASN A 255 1.23 -27.00 15.86
C ASN A 255 1.96 -26.36 14.66
N LEU A 256 1.90 -25.01 14.55
CA LEU A 256 2.53 -24.26 13.47
C LEU A 256 3.82 -23.58 13.96
N THR A 257 4.76 -23.37 13.03
CA THR A 257 6.00 -22.62 13.26
C THR A 257 5.86 -21.22 12.71
N GLY A 258 5.71 -20.24 13.61
CA GLY A 258 5.57 -18.82 13.26
C GLY A 258 6.88 -18.22 12.76
N PHE A 259 6.81 -17.42 11.69
CA PHE A 259 7.92 -16.63 11.18
C PHE A 259 7.45 -15.26 10.68
N SER A 260 8.37 -14.29 10.67
CA SER A 260 8.19 -12.97 10.08
C SER A 260 9.36 -12.63 9.18
N ILE A 261 9.12 -11.81 8.18
CA ILE A 261 10.17 -11.30 7.29
C ILE A 261 10.62 -9.89 7.66
N LEU A 262 9.85 -9.19 8.51
CA LEU A 262 10.23 -7.83 8.94
C LEU A 262 11.50 -7.87 9.79
N PRO A 263 12.44 -6.95 9.56
CA PRO A 263 13.66 -6.91 10.36
C PRO A 263 13.35 -6.60 11.83
N PRO A 264 14.12 -7.16 12.79
CA PRO A 264 13.96 -6.85 14.21
C PRO A 264 14.08 -5.37 14.53
N HIS A 265 14.91 -4.64 13.79
CA HIS A 265 15.13 -3.20 13.92
C HIS A 265 14.62 -2.46 12.70
N GLN A 266 13.32 -2.14 12.71
CA GLN A 266 12.66 -1.37 11.68
C GLN A 266 12.96 0.14 11.84
N VAL A 267 12.69 0.94 10.79
CA VAL A 267 12.92 2.41 10.81
C VAL A 267 12.27 3.09 12.00
N GLU A 268 11.08 2.62 12.40
CA GLU A 268 10.29 3.18 13.49
C GLU A 268 10.92 2.96 14.88
N ASN A 269 11.69 1.88 15.05
CA ASN A 269 12.34 1.52 16.31
C ASN A 269 13.87 1.46 16.22
N LEU A 270 14.44 1.93 15.11
CA LEU A 270 15.88 1.90 14.86
C LEU A 270 16.66 2.71 15.89
N THR A 271 17.74 2.13 16.37
CA THR A 271 18.68 2.81 17.26
C THR A 271 20.09 2.84 16.66
N ARG A 272 20.93 3.84 17.05
CA ARG A 272 22.35 3.87 16.61
C ARG A 272 23.12 2.62 17.04
N LYS A 273 22.76 2.03 18.17
CA LYS A 273 23.38 0.79 18.64
C LYS A 273 23.01 -0.39 17.73
N ALA A 274 21.75 -0.50 17.36
CA ALA A 274 21.26 -1.56 16.47
C ALA A 274 21.99 -1.53 15.13
N ILE A 275 21.93 -0.42 14.43
CA ILE A 275 22.52 -0.32 13.07
C ILE A 275 24.04 -0.50 13.05
N ARG A 276 24.75 -0.09 14.13
CA ARG A 276 26.21 -0.27 14.23
C ARG A 276 26.65 -1.67 14.65
N LYS A 277 25.87 -2.35 15.52
CA LYS A 277 26.25 -3.66 16.07
C LYS A 277 25.59 -4.82 15.37
N HIS A 278 24.41 -4.61 14.83
CA HIS A 278 23.57 -5.63 14.21
C HIS A 278 22.98 -5.12 12.88
N PRO A 279 23.80 -4.68 11.91
CA PRO A 279 23.31 -4.11 10.65
C PRO A 279 22.42 -5.08 9.88
N GLN A 280 22.68 -6.38 9.95
CA GLN A 280 21.88 -7.42 9.29
C GLN A 280 20.44 -7.48 9.81
N ASP A 281 20.23 -7.16 11.11
CA ASP A 281 18.90 -7.12 11.73
C ASP A 281 18.10 -5.87 11.36
N CYS A 282 18.67 -5.00 10.51
CA CYS A 282 18.04 -3.77 10.01
C CYS A 282 17.67 -3.87 8.52
N ILE A 283 18.05 -4.95 7.82
CA ILE A 283 17.86 -5.09 6.37
C ILE A 283 16.44 -5.55 6.07
N TYR A 284 15.75 -4.81 5.23
CA TYR A 284 14.45 -5.21 4.70
C TYR A 284 14.64 -6.15 3.51
N PRO A 285 14.07 -7.36 3.53
CA PRO A 285 14.12 -8.26 2.39
C PRO A 285 13.37 -7.71 1.18
N SER A 286 13.62 -8.27 0.01
CA SER A 286 12.92 -7.87 -1.22
C SER A 286 11.42 -8.20 -1.17
N PRO A 287 10.58 -7.51 -1.96
CA PRO A 287 9.18 -7.87 -2.10
C PRO A 287 8.93 -9.31 -2.56
N ALA A 288 9.88 -9.93 -3.25
CA ALA A 288 9.77 -11.34 -3.64
C ALA A 288 9.81 -12.29 -2.42
N VAL A 289 10.55 -11.92 -1.35
CA VAL A 289 10.53 -12.68 -0.08
C VAL A 289 9.16 -12.55 0.61
N PHE A 290 8.52 -11.39 0.53
CA PHE A 290 7.17 -11.21 1.03
C PHE A 290 6.17 -12.11 0.29
N LEU A 291 6.24 -12.17 -1.05
CA LEU A 291 5.40 -13.07 -1.85
C LEU A 291 5.68 -14.54 -1.52
N ARG A 292 6.95 -14.92 -1.39
CA ARG A 292 7.36 -16.28 -1.03
C ARG A 292 6.79 -16.71 0.31
N ALA A 293 6.73 -15.81 1.29
CA ALA A 293 6.18 -16.09 2.60
C ALA A 293 4.71 -16.55 2.55
N PHE A 294 3.89 -15.96 1.67
CA PHE A 294 2.52 -16.45 1.45
C PHE A 294 2.51 -17.81 0.75
N MET A 295 3.34 -18.02 -0.26
CA MET A 295 3.36 -19.28 -1.00
C MET A 295 3.67 -20.48 -0.09
N ASP A 296 4.62 -20.31 0.83
CA ASP A 296 5.10 -21.39 1.70
C ASP A 296 4.23 -21.60 2.96
N SER A 297 3.41 -20.61 3.33
CA SER A 297 2.60 -20.68 4.54
C SER A 297 1.42 -21.64 4.40
N GLU A 298 1.08 -22.34 5.47
CA GLU A 298 -0.21 -23.01 5.65
C GLU A 298 -1.29 -22.02 6.10
N GLU A 299 -0.93 -21.11 7.02
CA GLU A 299 -1.82 -20.09 7.58
C GLU A 299 -1.10 -18.75 7.74
N VAL A 300 -1.87 -17.67 7.86
CA VAL A 300 -1.34 -16.29 7.88
C VAL A 300 -2.01 -15.46 8.96
N ILE A 301 -1.22 -14.68 9.73
CA ILE A 301 -1.72 -13.68 10.70
C ILE A 301 -1.17 -12.30 10.32
N VAL A 302 -2.06 -11.34 10.09
CA VAL A 302 -1.69 -10.02 9.57
C VAL A 302 -2.41 -8.87 10.27
N ASP A 303 -1.86 -7.66 10.19
CA ASP A 303 -2.54 -6.39 10.49
C ASP A 303 -2.37 -5.35 9.38
N SER A 304 -2.05 -5.80 8.17
CA SER A 304 -1.80 -5.00 6.99
C SER A 304 -2.83 -5.30 5.88
N PHE A 305 -3.38 -4.26 5.25
CA PHE A 305 -4.35 -4.40 4.16
C PHE A 305 -3.80 -5.27 3.02
N HIS A 306 -2.61 -4.95 2.49
CA HIS A 306 -2.04 -5.72 1.38
C HIS A 306 -1.66 -7.15 1.79
N ALA A 307 -1.28 -7.37 3.05
CA ALA A 307 -1.04 -8.73 3.51
C ALA A 307 -2.35 -9.56 3.56
N CYS A 308 -3.47 -8.94 3.95
CA CYS A 308 -4.79 -9.56 3.84
C CYS A 308 -5.14 -9.86 2.36
N VAL A 309 -4.92 -8.92 1.45
CA VAL A 309 -5.12 -9.11 0.01
C VAL A 309 -4.30 -10.29 -0.52
N PHE A 310 -3.02 -10.39 -0.18
CA PHE A 310 -2.18 -11.51 -0.63
C PHE A 310 -2.57 -12.86 0.00
N ALA A 311 -3.09 -12.88 1.23
CA ALA A 311 -3.66 -14.10 1.80
C ALA A 311 -4.86 -14.61 0.96
N ILE A 312 -5.71 -13.70 0.48
CA ILE A 312 -6.82 -14.03 -0.43
C ILE A 312 -6.29 -14.53 -1.78
N ILE A 313 -5.36 -13.81 -2.42
CA ILE A 313 -4.79 -14.18 -3.74
C ILE A 313 -4.16 -15.58 -3.70
N PHE A 314 -3.45 -15.92 -2.63
CA PHE A 314 -2.78 -17.21 -2.49
C PHE A 314 -3.62 -18.31 -1.79
N HIS A 315 -4.93 -18.07 -1.59
CA HIS A 315 -5.86 -18.97 -0.92
C HIS A 315 -5.34 -19.47 0.44
N LYS A 316 -4.78 -18.58 1.23
CA LYS A 316 -4.26 -18.94 2.56
C LYS A 316 -5.31 -18.67 3.63
N PRO A 317 -5.65 -19.63 4.47
CA PRO A 317 -6.42 -19.35 5.69
C PRO A 317 -5.71 -18.26 6.49
N PHE A 318 -6.45 -17.27 6.96
CA PHE A 318 -5.84 -16.10 7.59
C PHE A 318 -6.70 -15.50 8.70
N HIS A 319 -6.03 -14.72 9.57
CA HIS A 319 -6.65 -13.83 10.53
C HIS A 319 -6.07 -12.42 10.41
N VAL A 320 -6.96 -11.43 10.47
CA VAL A 320 -6.61 -10.01 10.51
C VAL A 320 -6.74 -9.52 11.94
N LEU A 321 -5.63 -9.15 12.57
CA LEU A 321 -5.65 -8.53 13.88
C LEU A 321 -5.97 -7.04 13.76
N THR A 322 -7.01 -6.60 14.48
CA THR A 322 -7.46 -5.20 14.41
C THR A 322 -6.36 -4.22 14.80
N ASN A 323 -6.36 -3.08 14.15
CA ASN A 323 -5.45 -1.98 14.45
C ASN A 323 -6.27 -0.69 14.61
N SER A 324 -6.58 -0.33 15.85
CA SER A 324 -7.37 0.87 16.18
C SER A 324 -6.71 2.17 15.69
N SER A 325 -5.40 2.18 15.55
CA SER A 325 -4.66 3.39 15.15
C SER A 325 -4.70 3.69 13.65
N ARG A 326 -4.91 2.67 12.81
CA ARG A 326 -4.91 2.80 11.33
C ARG A 326 -6.31 2.84 10.72
N GLY A 327 -7.35 2.51 11.51
CA GLY A 327 -8.73 2.39 11.07
C GLY A 327 -9.02 1.08 10.32
N ASN A 328 -10.23 0.55 10.44
CA ASN A 328 -10.62 -0.74 9.87
C ASN A 328 -11.34 -0.61 8.52
N ALA A 329 -11.77 0.58 8.09
CA ALA A 329 -12.63 0.78 6.93
C ALA A 329 -12.19 0.03 5.64
N ARG A 330 -10.88 -0.09 5.41
CA ARG A 330 -10.34 -0.84 4.25
C ARG A 330 -10.47 -2.35 4.43
N PHE A 331 -10.27 -2.85 5.66
CA PHE A 331 -10.50 -4.26 5.98
C PHE A 331 -11.98 -4.60 5.91
N ASP A 332 -12.82 -3.73 6.49
CA ASP A 332 -14.28 -3.93 6.49
C ASP A 332 -14.78 -4.06 5.06
N SER A 333 -14.41 -3.12 4.16
CA SER A 333 -14.80 -3.17 2.74
C SER A 333 -14.27 -4.42 2.03
N LEU A 334 -13.00 -4.79 2.26
CA LEU A 334 -12.40 -5.96 1.60
C LEU A 334 -13.04 -7.26 2.10
N LEU A 335 -13.17 -7.42 3.40
CA LEU A 335 -13.71 -8.64 3.99
C LEU A 335 -15.20 -8.80 3.72
N GLU A 336 -15.96 -7.70 3.68
CA GLU A 336 -17.37 -7.70 3.28
C GLU A 336 -17.54 -8.13 1.83
N LEU A 337 -16.71 -7.63 0.91
CA LEU A 337 -16.74 -7.98 -0.51
C LEU A 337 -16.63 -9.50 -0.74
N PHE A 338 -15.78 -10.18 0.05
CA PHE A 338 -15.54 -11.62 -0.07
C PHE A 338 -16.28 -12.48 0.96
N SER A 339 -17.18 -11.90 1.76
CA SER A 339 -17.91 -12.61 2.85
C SER A 339 -16.96 -13.24 3.89
N LEU A 340 -15.86 -12.53 4.23
CA LEU A 340 -14.80 -12.99 5.12
C LEU A 340 -14.69 -12.17 6.43
N GLN A 341 -15.80 -11.56 6.90
CA GLN A 341 -15.80 -10.68 8.08
C GLN A 341 -15.38 -11.40 9.36
N ASP A 342 -15.59 -12.72 9.43
CA ASP A 342 -15.16 -13.58 10.53
C ASP A 342 -13.63 -13.72 10.65
N ARG A 343 -12.87 -13.25 9.65
CA ARG A 343 -11.39 -13.21 9.70
C ARG A 343 -10.86 -12.03 10.50
N LEU A 344 -11.68 -11.03 10.79
CA LEU A 344 -11.29 -9.89 11.62
C LEU A 344 -11.39 -10.28 13.10
N VAL A 345 -10.26 -10.32 13.78
CA VAL A 345 -10.13 -10.83 15.16
C VAL A 345 -9.54 -9.77 16.07
N THR A 346 -10.07 -9.68 17.28
CA THR A 346 -9.48 -8.87 18.36
C THR A 346 -8.51 -9.71 19.18
N PRO A 347 -7.29 -9.22 19.47
CA PRO A 347 -6.29 -10.00 20.21
C PRO A 347 -6.73 -10.44 21.61
N GLU A 348 -7.66 -9.69 22.23
CA GLU A 348 -8.22 -9.97 23.57
C GLU A 348 -9.19 -11.17 23.56
N SER A 349 -9.66 -11.58 22.39
CA SER A 349 -10.63 -12.67 22.24
C SER A 349 -10.09 -13.78 21.35
N PRO A 350 -9.01 -14.49 21.75
CA PRO A 350 -8.38 -15.53 20.91
C PRO A 350 -9.32 -16.71 20.58
N GLY A 351 -10.36 -16.94 21.37
CA GLY A 351 -11.37 -17.96 21.11
C GLY A 351 -12.17 -17.74 19.82
N SER A 352 -12.27 -16.51 19.33
CA SER A 352 -12.95 -16.21 18.07
C SER A 352 -12.20 -16.76 16.84
N ALA A 353 -10.87 -16.81 16.87
CA ALA A 353 -10.05 -17.38 15.79
C ALA A 353 -10.26 -18.90 15.62
N GLY A 354 -10.53 -19.61 16.73
CA GLY A 354 -10.83 -21.05 16.69
C GLY A 354 -12.20 -21.42 16.16
N GLN A 355 -13.08 -20.43 16.00
CA GLN A 355 -14.46 -20.58 15.53
C GLN A 355 -14.66 -20.17 14.07
N SER A 356 -13.62 -19.72 13.39
CA SER A 356 -13.71 -19.30 11.98
C SER A 356 -14.14 -20.48 11.09
N VAL A 357 -15.19 -20.25 10.29
CA VAL A 357 -15.66 -21.22 9.31
C VAL A 357 -14.58 -21.41 8.23
N PRO A 358 -14.39 -22.62 7.67
CA PRO A 358 -13.53 -22.79 6.50
C PRO A 358 -13.90 -21.82 5.38
N ILE A 359 -12.90 -21.23 4.73
CA ILE A 359 -13.12 -20.30 3.61
C ILE A 359 -13.64 -21.09 2.42
N CYS A 360 -14.76 -20.66 1.84
CA CYS A 360 -15.23 -21.15 0.56
C CYS A 360 -14.48 -20.44 -0.57
N TRP A 361 -13.38 -21.03 -1.00
CA TRP A 361 -12.51 -20.44 -2.01
C TRP A 361 -13.20 -20.32 -3.36
N GLU A 362 -14.12 -21.21 -3.71
CA GLU A 362 -14.94 -21.12 -4.92
C GLU A 362 -15.73 -19.82 -4.96
N HIS A 363 -16.38 -19.46 -3.86
CA HIS A 363 -17.11 -18.17 -3.76
C HIS A 363 -16.15 -16.98 -3.86
N VAL A 364 -15.00 -17.04 -3.20
CA VAL A 364 -13.97 -15.98 -3.29
C VAL A 364 -13.50 -15.79 -4.73
N ASP A 365 -13.26 -16.87 -5.46
CA ASP A 365 -12.81 -16.85 -6.85
C ASP A 365 -13.89 -16.28 -7.80
N GLU A 366 -15.16 -16.63 -7.59
CA GLU A 366 -16.29 -16.08 -8.35
C GLU A 366 -16.38 -14.55 -8.18
N VAL A 367 -16.33 -14.07 -6.94
CA VAL A 367 -16.34 -12.63 -6.63
C VAL A 367 -15.11 -11.95 -7.21
N LEU A 368 -13.93 -12.54 -7.01
CA LEU A 368 -12.66 -11.99 -7.52
C LEU A 368 -12.67 -11.88 -9.04
N SER A 369 -13.14 -12.90 -9.75
CA SER A 369 -13.23 -12.91 -11.21
C SER A 369 -14.17 -11.83 -11.73
N SER A 370 -15.37 -11.72 -11.17
CA SER A 370 -16.35 -10.69 -11.55
C SER A 370 -15.83 -9.26 -11.31
N MET A 371 -15.24 -9.03 -10.13
CA MET A 371 -14.67 -7.74 -9.78
C MET A 371 -13.43 -7.39 -10.61
N LYS A 372 -12.63 -8.38 -10.97
CA LYS A 372 -11.46 -8.19 -11.85
C LYS A 372 -11.90 -7.75 -13.25
N GLU A 373 -12.92 -8.39 -13.82
CA GLU A 373 -13.48 -7.99 -15.11
C GLU A 373 -14.00 -6.55 -15.08
N SER A 374 -14.78 -6.19 -14.06
CA SER A 374 -15.30 -4.84 -13.85
C SER A 374 -14.17 -3.81 -13.68
N SER A 375 -13.13 -4.14 -12.92
CA SER A 375 -11.99 -3.26 -12.66
C SER A 375 -11.16 -3.00 -13.93
N ILE A 376 -10.91 -4.04 -14.72
CA ILE A 376 -10.22 -3.90 -16.02
C ILE A 376 -11.12 -3.15 -17.02
N GLY A 377 -12.43 -3.43 -17.01
CA GLY A 377 -13.42 -2.70 -17.80
C GLY A 377 -13.41 -1.20 -17.51
N PHE A 378 -13.33 -0.81 -16.24
CA PHE A 378 -13.16 0.59 -15.83
C PHE A 378 -11.90 1.22 -16.42
N LEU A 379 -10.74 0.55 -16.34
CA LEU A 379 -9.48 1.05 -16.92
C LEU A 379 -9.60 1.24 -18.43
N ARG A 380 -10.13 0.26 -19.14
CA ARG A 380 -10.35 0.33 -20.60
C ARG A 380 -11.27 1.48 -21.00
N ALA A 381 -12.40 1.62 -20.30
CA ALA A 381 -13.35 2.69 -20.55
C ALA A 381 -12.76 4.08 -20.28
N SER A 382 -12.02 4.22 -19.17
CA SER A 382 -11.39 5.48 -18.77
C SER A 382 -10.23 5.88 -19.69
N LEU A 383 -9.51 4.92 -20.27
CA LEU A 383 -8.39 5.16 -21.19
C LEU A 383 -8.84 5.32 -22.65
N ASN A 384 -10.07 4.93 -23.02
CA ASN A 384 -10.54 5.04 -24.39
C ASN A 384 -10.79 6.52 -24.79
N PRO A 385 -10.10 7.04 -25.83
CA PRO A 385 -10.27 8.44 -26.27
C PRO A 385 -11.68 8.78 -26.76
N GLU A 386 -12.44 7.79 -27.22
CA GLU A 386 -13.80 7.98 -27.72
C GLU A 386 -14.83 8.20 -26.60
N ASN A 387 -14.53 7.76 -25.36
CA ASN A 387 -15.35 7.96 -24.20
C ASN A 387 -15.00 9.29 -23.48
N LYS A 388 -15.21 10.44 -24.13
CA LYS A 388 -15.30 11.69 -23.38
C LYS A 388 -16.64 11.70 -22.66
N SER A 389 -16.65 11.24 -21.43
CA SER A 389 -17.82 11.31 -20.56
C SER A 389 -18.22 12.78 -20.40
N VAL A 390 -19.42 13.08 -20.84
CA VAL A 390 -20.16 14.24 -20.34
C VAL A 390 -20.53 13.85 -18.89
N ILE A 391 -19.70 14.25 -17.93
CA ILE A 391 -20.03 14.21 -16.49
C ILE A 391 -20.78 15.48 -16.14
#